data_46c6522cde40550c64a7312dee12cde3
#
_entry.id   46c6522cde40550c64a7312dee12cde3
#
_cell.length_a   1.000
_cell.length_b   1.000
_cell.length_c   1.000
_cell.angle_alpha   90.00
_cell.angle_beta   90.00
_cell.angle_gamma   90.00
#
_symmetry.space_group_name_H-M   'P 1'
#
loop_
_entity.id
_entity.type
_entity.pdbx_description
1 polymer ?
#
loop_
_entity_poly.entity_id
_entity_poly.type
_entity_poly.pdbx_seq_one_letter_code
_entity_poly.pdbx_strand_id
1 'polypeptide(L)'
;METVTICASINEKKKAEFFQTMESLTGLVESQCNDLDIRVKDDNSLIIKITFAGKDQMEKNFYTGEFNILKGSVKSLCENVIIKVNESLLNNN
;
A
#
# COMPACT_ATOMS: atom_id res chain seq x y z
N MET A 1 -16.89 3.22 2.62
CA MET A 1 -15.46 3.40 2.44
C MET A 1 -14.85 2.34 1.55
N GLU A 2 -13.82 2.70 0.82
CA GLU A 2 -13.12 1.76 -0.04
C GLU A 2 -11.77 1.43 0.58
N THR A 3 -11.41 0.16 0.56
CA THR A 3 -10.14 -0.30 1.14
C THR A 3 -9.30 -1.02 0.10
N VAL A 4 -8.02 -0.65 0.02
CA VAL A 4 -7.05 -1.32 -0.82
C VAL A 4 -6.02 -1.97 0.10
N THR A 5 -5.72 -3.24 -0.16
CA THR A 5 -4.72 -3.98 0.61
C THR A 5 -3.61 -4.44 -0.31
N ILE A 6 -2.38 -4.10 0.03
CA ILE A 6 -1.20 -4.53 -0.71
C ILE A 6 -0.44 -5.51 0.17
N CYS A 7 -0.24 -6.73 -0.33
CA CYS A 7 0.54 -7.75 0.36
C CYS A 7 1.76 -8.08 -0.47
N ALA A 8 2.90 -8.23 0.19
CA ALA A 8 4.16 -8.53 -0.51
C ALA A 8 5.16 -9.12 0.46
N SER A 9 6.30 -9.56 -0.09
CA SER A 9 7.44 -9.99 0.72
C SER A 9 8.58 -9.03 0.43
N ILE A 10 9.11 -8.39 1.46
CA ILE A 10 10.21 -7.44 1.30
C ILE A 10 11.48 -8.22 0.96
N ASN A 11 12.18 -7.80 -0.08
CA ASN A 11 13.46 -8.37 -0.43
C ASN A 11 14.47 -8.07 0.67
N GLU A 12 15.03 -9.12 1.28
CA GLU A 12 15.93 -8.97 2.42
C GLU A 12 17.09 -8.02 2.11
N LYS A 13 17.64 -8.10 0.92
CA LYS A 13 18.77 -7.25 0.52
C LYS A 13 18.38 -5.79 0.32
N LYS A 14 17.09 -5.51 0.14
CA LYS A 14 16.58 -4.17 -0.09
C LYS A 14 15.76 -3.64 1.07
N LYS A 15 15.82 -4.30 2.20
CA LYS A 15 14.98 -3.96 3.34
C LYS A 15 15.23 -2.56 3.87
N ALA A 16 16.49 -2.16 3.99
CA ALA A 16 16.83 -0.81 4.45
C ALA A 16 16.33 0.24 3.46
N GLU A 17 16.52 -0.01 2.18
CA GLU A 17 16.03 0.88 1.14
C GLU A 17 14.51 0.98 1.17
N PHE A 18 13.83 -0.14 1.41
CA PHE A 18 12.38 -0.16 1.52
C PHE A 18 11.89 0.76 2.64
N PHE A 19 12.45 0.63 3.84
CA PHE A 19 12.03 1.45 4.96
C PHE A 19 12.29 2.92 4.71
N GLN A 20 13.44 3.25 4.14
CA GLN A 20 13.78 4.62 3.81
C GLN A 20 12.81 5.21 2.78
N THR A 21 12.46 4.43 1.77
CA THR A 21 11.53 4.86 0.74
C THR A 21 10.14 5.08 1.30
N MET A 22 9.67 4.14 2.15
CA MET A 22 8.34 4.27 2.77
C MET A 22 8.27 5.48 3.67
N GLU A 23 9.33 5.76 4.41
CA GLU A 23 9.37 6.94 5.27
C GLU A 23 9.18 8.22 4.46
N SER A 24 9.82 8.29 3.29
CA SER A 24 9.68 9.46 2.42
C SER A 24 8.30 9.56 1.77
N LEU A 25 7.71 8.42 1.39
CA LEU A 25 6.45 8.42 0.67
C LEU A 25 5.22 8.56 1.55
N THR A 26 5.29 8.07 2.79
CA THR A 26 4.13 8.07 3.69
C THR A 26 3.52 9.45 3.83
N GLY A 27 4.35 10.46 4.05
CA GLY A 27 3.85 11.82 4.20
C GLY A 27 3.15 12.35 2.95
N LEU A 28 3.57 11.87 1.78
CA LEU A 28 2.99 12.34 0.52
C LEU A 28 1.63 11.70 0.24
N VAL A 29 1.48 10.42 0.58
CA VAL A 29 0.24 9.70 0.25
C VAL A 29 -0.82 9.81 1.33
N GLU A 30 -0.46 10.08 2.58
CA GLU A 30 -1.40 10.17 3.68
C GLU A 30 -2.49 11.22 3.45
N SER A 31 -2.14 12.33 2.80
CA SER A 31 -3.10 13.40 2.53
C SER A 31 -4.10 13.02 1.45
N GLN A 32 -3.87 11.94 0.72
CA GLN A 32 -4.69 11.52 -0.40
C GLN A 32 -5.60 10.35 -0.07
N CYS A 33 -5.61 9.91 1.18
CA CYS A 33 -6.48 8.83 1.62
C CYS A 33 -7.01 9.15 3.02
N ASN A 34 -7.96 8.34 3.46
CA ASN A 34 -8.57 8.53 4.76
C ASN A 34 -7.72 7.92 5.88
N ASP A 35 -7.06 6.81 5.58
CA ASP A 35 -6.21 6.13 6.54
C ASP A 35 -5.17 5.30 5.81
N LEU A 36 -3.98 5.21 6.38
CA LEU A 36 -2.89 4.43 5.83
C LEU A 36 -2.23 3.65 6.96
N ASP A 37 -2.18 2.32 6.82
CA ASP A 37 -1.57 1.44 7.81
C ASP A 37 -0.55 0.56 7.11
N ILE A 38 0.70 0.60 7.57
CA ILE A 38 1.79 -0.20 7.01
C ILE A 38 2.32 -1.11 8.10
N ARG A 39 2.29 -2.42 7.87
CA ARG A 39 2.78 -3.41 8.83
C ARG A 39 3.82 -4.30 8.17
N VAL A 40 4.90 -4.53 8.89
CA VAL A 40 5.96 -5.43 8.48
C VAL A 40 6.14 -6.47 9.57
N LYS A 41 6.05 -7.74 9.18
CA LYS A 41 6.22 -8.85 10.13
C LYS A 41 7.67 -9.32 10.14
N ASP A 42 8.01 -10.15 11.14
CA ASP A 42 9.37 -10.65 11.33
C ASP A 42 9.89 -11.44 10.13
N ASP A 43 9.00 -12.07 9.38
CA ASP A 43 9.36 -12.84 8.20
C ASP A 43 9.43 -11.98 6.92
N ASN A 44 9.47 -10.66 7.08
CA ASN A 44 9.50 -9.70 5.99
C ASN A 44 8.20 -9.61 5.19
N SER A 45 7.12 -10.17 5.70
CA SER A 45 5.79 -10.00 5.09
C SER A 45 5.33 -8.57 5.28
N LEU A 46 4.88 -7.97 4.19
CA LEU A 46 4.40 -6.59 4.17
C LEU A 46 2.90 -6.57 3.95
N ILE A 47 2.20 -5.77 4.74
CA ILE A 47 0.78 -5.51 4.52
C ILE A 47 0.58 -4.01 4.59
N ILE A 48 0.10 -3.43 3.49
CA ILE A 48 -0.26 -2.01 3.44
C ILE A 48 -1.76 -1.93 3.24
N LYS A 49 -2.45 -1.27 4.17
CA LYS A 49 -3.89 -1.11 4.10
C LYS A 49 -4.21 0.36 3.91
N ILE A 50 -4.89 0.70 2.83
CA ILE A 50 -5.22 2.07 2.48
C ILE A 50 -6.73 2.19 2.45
N THR A 51 -7.26 3.13 3.22
CA THR A 51 -8.70 3.37 3.28
C THR A 51 -9.02 4.72 2.65
N PHE A 52 -9.94 4.74 1.70
CA PHE A 52 -10.42 5.95 1.05
C PHE A 52 -11.84 6.25 1.50
N ALA A 53 -12.21 7.54 1.49
CA ALA A 53 -13.53 7.95 1.93
C ALA A 53 -14.64 7.37 1.05
N GLY A 54 -14.36 7.17 -0.23
CA GLY A 54 -15.31 6.61 -1.16
C GLY A 54 -14.64 6.16 -2.44
N LYS A 55 -15.42 5.56 -3.32
CA LYS A 55 -14.93 5.03 -4.58
C LYS A 55 -14.32 6.13 -5.46
N ASP A 56 -14.93 7.30 -5.48
CA ASP A 56 -14.44 8.41 -6.31
C ASP A 56 -13.05 8.84 -5.86
N GLN A 57 -12.83 8.97 -4.56
CA GLN A 57 -11.53 9.35 -4.03
C GLN A 57 -10.50 8.26 -4.35
N MET A 58 -10.87 7.00 -4.20
CA MET A 58 -9.97 5.90 -4.52
C MET A 58 -9.56 5.92 -5.98
N GLU A 59 -10.53 6.03 -6.89
CA GLU A 59 -10.22 6.02 -8.32
C GLU A 59 -9.39 7.22 -8.74
N LYS A 60 -9.63 8.36 -8.10
CA LYS A 60 -8.91 9.58 -8.41
C LYS A 60 -7.47 9.55 -7.93
N ASN A 61 -7.26 9.01 -6.73
CA ASN A 61 -5.95 9.11 -6.06
C ASN A 61 -5.09 7.86 -6.17
N PHE A 62 -5.70 6.66 -6.06
CA PHE A 62 -4.92 5.44 -6.02
C PHE A 62 -4.21 5.12 -7.34
N TYR A 63 -4.78 5.56 -8.44
CA TYR A 63 -4.23 5.26 -9.77
C TYR A 63 -3.39 6.38 -10.35
N THR A 64 -3.10 7.41 -9.59
CA THR A 64 -2.36 8.57 -10.07
C THR A 64 -1.29 9.00 -9.07
N GLY A 65 -0.39 9.87 -9.54
CA GLY A 65 0.53 10.61 -8.70
C GLY A 65 1.34 9.77 -7.72
N GLU A 66 1.31 10.18 -6.48
CA GLU A 66 2.15 9.61 -5.42
C GLU A 66 1.83 8.15 -5.13
N PHE A 67 0.59 7.73 -5.29
CA PHE A 67 0.26 6.32 -5.10
C PHE A 67 0.86 5.44 -6.20
N ASN A 68 1.05 5.96 -7.41
CA ASN A 68 1.76 5.21 -8.44
C ASN A 68 3.23 5.04 -8.06
N ILE A 69 3.82 6.04 -7.41
CA ILE A 69 5.19 5.94 -6.92
C ILE A 69 5.27 4.89 -5.81
N LEU A 70 4.30 4.90 -4.89
CA LEU A 70 4.24 3.90 -3.83
C LEU A 70 4.13 2.49 -4.41
N LYS A 71 3.20 2.27 -5.33
CA LYS A 71 3.02 0.97 -5.96
C LYS A 71 4.28 0.51 -6.70
N GLY A 72 4.91 1.42 -7.43
CA GLY A 72 6.14 1.12 -8.15
C GLY A 72 7.28 0.76 -7.22
N SER A 73 7.40 1.48 -6.10
CA SER A 73 8.43 1.20 -5.10
C SER A 73 8.23 -0.18 -4.48
N VAL A 74 6.99 -0.53 -4.14
CA VAL A 74 6.69 -1.85 -3.60
C VAL A 74 7.08 -2.94 -4.61
N LYS A 75 6.72 -2.76 -5.87
CA LYS A 75 7.05 -3.74 -6.91
C LYS A 75 8.55 -3.89 -7.12
N SER A 76 9.31 -2.80 -6.97
CA SER A 76 10.75 -2.82 -7.16
C SER A 76 11.50 -3.43 -5.98
N LEU A 77 11.00 -3.21 -4.78
CA LEU A 77 11.72 -3.59 -3.54
C LEU A 77 11.17 -4.85 -2.90
N CYS A 78 10.06 -5.36 -3.40
CA CYS A 78 9.39 -6.53 -2.83
C CYS A 78 9.09 -7.56 -3.89
N GLU A 79 8.75 -8.76 -3.43
CA GLU A 79 8.37 -9.89 -4.28
C GLU A 79 6.95 -10.32 -3.96
N ASN A 80 6.33 -11.04 -4.88
CA ASN A 80 4.99 -11.61 -4.67
C ASN A 80 3.95 -10.55 -4.32
N VAL A 81 3.97 -9.44 -5.05
CA VAL A 81 3.08 -8.31 -4.77
C VAL A 81 1.66 -8.64 -5.22
N ILE A 82 0.72 -8.53 -4.29
CA ILE A 82 -0.71 -8.74 -4.55
C ILE A 82 -1.46 -7.50 -4.09
N ILE A 83 -2.28 -6.94 -4.97
CA ILE A 83 -3.10 -5.77 -4.65
C ILE A 83 -4.56 -6.18 -4.73
N LYS A 84 -5.29 -6.00 -3.62
CA LYS A 84 -6.70 -6.34 -3.52
C LYS A 84 -7.50 -5.09 -3.23
N VAL A 85 -8.58 -4.89 -3.99
CA VAL A 85 -9.47 -3.75 -3.80
C VAL A 85 -10.77 -4.24 -3.21
N ASN A 86 -11.14 -3.71 -2.05
CA ASN A 86 -12.39 -4.03 -1.36
C ASN A 86 -12.58 -5.52 -1.06
N GLU A 87 -11.49 -6.24 -0.92
CA GLU A 87 -11.54 -7.69 -0.70
C GLU A 87 -12.34 -8.05 0.53
N SER A 88 -12.18 -7.28 1.61
CA SER A 88 -12.86 -7.56 2.87
C SER A 88 -14.37 -7.44 2.79
N LEU A 89 -14.87 -6.65 1.86
CA LEU A 89 -16.31 -6.45 1.74
C LEU A 89 -17.01 -7.68 1.16
N LEU A 90 -16.31 -8.46 0.36
CA LEU A 90 -16.86 -9.65 -0.26
C LEU A 90 -17.12 -10.76 0.76
N ASN A 91 -16.42 -10.72 1.87
CA ASN A 91 -16.51 -11.76 2.90
C ASN A 91 -17.68 -11.57 3.84
N ASN A 92 -18.39 -10.48 3.71
CA ASN A 92 -19.52 -10.17 4.59
C ASN A 92 -20.85 -10.67 4.07
N ASN A 93 -20.84 -11.35 2.96
CA ASN A 93 -22.08 -11.85 2.35
C ASN A 93 -22.38 -13.28 2.71
#